data_d21b76396dc0a7c1df2cf711857a40c9
#
_entry.id   d21b76396dc0a7c1df2cf711857a40c9
#
_cell.length_a   1.000
_cell.length_b   1.000
_cell.length_c   1.000
_cell.angle_alpha   90.00
_cell.angle_beta   90.00
_cell.angle_gamma   90.00
#
_symmetry.space_group_name_H-M   'P 1'
#
loop_
_entity.id
_entity.type
_entity.pdbx_description
1 polymer ?
#
loop_
_entity_poly.entity_id
_entity_poly.type
_entity_poly.pdbx_seq_one_letter_code
_entity_poly.pdbx_strand_id
1 'polypeptide(L)'
;RRHFTISAAALFSQPLAGIANAAPTSKKSSWDAWDAQITPVDFDPATTNPWGLHRRFLPQRVDARSNLKVGDIHVDAVARYLYHIDGQGTAMRYGVAIARGNLYEPGTFSIRRKAKWPTWTPTAAMIKRDPHLYEQHAEGMNAGPSNPLGSRALYLYRGNRDSYLRIHGSPNPGSIGGRASSGCVRMVMAHINGLYENVSTGVTAHLHPAEDQVTASS
;
A
#
# COMPACT_ATOMS: atom_id res chain seq x y z
N ARG A 1 -91.99 -8.09 13.28
CA ARG A 1 -90.87 -8.54 12.37
C ARG A 1 -89.67 -7.63 12.65
N ARG A 2 -88.65 -8.19 13.27
CA ARG A 2 -87.39 -7.47 13.60
C ARG A 2 -86.35 -7.83 12.53
N HIS A 3 -85.82 -6.84 11.86
CA HIS A 3 -84.71 -7.02 10.96
C HIS A 3 -83.41 -6.85 11.72
N PHE A 4 -82.52 -7.86 11.70
CA PHE A 4 -81.20 -7.82 12.22
C PHE A 4 -80.23 -7.38 11.04
N THR A 5 -79.57 -6.29 11.21
CA THR A 5 -78.51 -5.86 10.31
C THR A 5 -77.13 -6.31 10.87
N ILE A 6 -76.43 -7.12 10.12
CA ILE A 6 -75.10 -7.60 10.46
C ILE A 6 -74.10 -6.60 9.86
N SER A 7 -73.36 -5.88 10.71
CA SER A 7 -72.26 -5.05 10.30
C SER A 7 -71.00 -5.91 10.12
N ALA A 8 -70.45 -5.94 8.92
CA ALA A 8 -69.20 -6.59 8.62
C ALA A 8 -67.98 -5.64 9.00
N ALA A 9 -67.16 -6.07 9.93
CA ALA A 9 -65.90 -5.39 10.26
C ALA A 9 -64.84 -5.76 9.25
N ALA A 10 -64.33 -4.77 8.51
CA ALA A 10 -63.22 -4.93 7.60
C ALA A 10 -61.91 -4.93 8.39
N LEU A 11 -61.22 -6.06 8.40
CA LEU A 11 -59.86 -6.19 8.92
C LEU A 11 -58.88 -5.61 7.90
N PHE A 12 -58.33 -4.44 8.20
CA PHE A 12 -57.19 -3.88 7.48
C PHE A 12 -55.92 -4.66 7.85
N SER A 13 -55.46 -5.55 7.00
CA SER A 13 -54.15 -6.14 7.06
C SER A 13 -53.11 -5.14 6.57
N GLN A 14 -52.29 -4.59 7.47
CA GLN A 14 -51.14 -3.79 7.11
C GLN A 14 -50.04 -4.71 6.53
N PRO A 15 -49.37 -4.33 5.41
CA PRO A 15 -48.21 -5.08 4.94
C PRO A 15 -47.04 -4.82 5.89
N LEU A 16 -46.49 -5.89 6.45
CA LEU A 16 -45.17 -5.87 7.12
C LEU A 16 -44.14 -5.36 6.12
N ALA A 17 -43.61 -4.14 6.37
CA ALA A 17 -42.46 -3.64 5.68
C ALA A 17 -41.27 -4.59 5.94
N GLY A 18 -40.91 -5.37 4.93
CA GLY A 18 -39.75 -6.23 4.98
C GLY A 18 -38.51 -5.38 5.23
N ILE A 19 -37.78 -5.71 6.29
CA ILE A 19 -36.44 -5.18 6.53
C ILE A 19 -35.59 -5.68 5.36
N ALA A 20 -35.28 -4.79 4.42
CA ALA A 20 -34.32 -5.07 3.36
C ALA A 20 -32.96 -5.32 4.02
N ASN A 21 -32.57 -6.57 4.16
CA ASN A 21 -31.21 -6.92 4.48
C ASN A 21 -30.30 -6.33 3.38
N ALA A 22 -29.59 -5.26 3.71
CA ALA A 22 -28.56 -4.72 2.83
C ALA A 22 -27.59 -5.85 2.50
N ALA A 23 -27.48 -6.20 1.22
CA ALA A 23 -26.49 -7.17 0.77
C ALA A 23 -25.10 -6.70 1.22
N PRO A 24 -24.18 -7.60 1.64
CA PRO A 24 -22.84 -7.21 2.05
C PRO A 24 -22.18 -6.47 0.88
N THR A 25 -21.72 -5.26 1.14
CA THR A 25 -20.96 -4.46 0.17
C THR A 25 -19.83 -5.29 -0.42
N SER A 26 -19.76 -5.38 -1.74
CA SER A 26 -18.73 -6.19 -2.39
C SER A 26 -17.34 -5.70 -1.95
N LYS A 27 -16.38 -6.60 -1.82
CA LYS A 27 -14.98 -6.28 -1.46
C LYS A 27 -14.40 -5.16 -2.33
N LYS A 28 -14.81 -5.09 -3.61
CA LYS A 28 -14.42 -4.04 -4.56
C LYS A 28 -14.96 -2.66 -4.17
N SER A 29 -16.22 -2.55 -3.72
CA SER A 29 -16.79 -1.26 -3.30
C SER A 29 -16.14 -0.71 -2.04
N SER A 30 -15.69 -1.58 -1.12
CA SER A 30 -14.92 -1.16 0.05
C SER A 30 -13.54 -0.61 -0.36
N TRP A 31 -12.87 -1.23 -1.34
CA TRP A 31 -11.57 -0.75 -1.84
C TRP A 31 -11.66 0.60 -2.53
N ASP A 32 -12.71 0.81 -3.34
CA ASP A 32 -12.94 2.09 -4.01
C ASP A 32 -13.19 3.22 -2.99
N ALA A 33 -13.95 2.94 -1.92
CA ALA A 33 -14.17 3.87 -0.83
C ALA A 33 -12.87 4.19 -0.05
N TRP A 34 -12.03 3.19 0.21
CA TRP A 34 -10.73 3.42 0.85
C TRP A 34 -9.75 4.16 -0.05
N ASP A 35 -9.73 3.85 -1.35
CA ASP A 35 -8.91 4.60 -2.32
C ASP A 35 -9.32 6.07 -2.37
N ALA A 36 -10.62 6.37 -2.37
CA ALA A 36 -11.13 7.74 -2.29
C ALA A 36 -10.77 8.43 -0.96
N GLN A 37 -10.74 7.71 0.15
CA GLN A 37 -10.37 8.26 1.46
C GLN A 37 -8.89 8.68 1.52
N ILE A 38 -7.99 7.93 0.88
CA ILE A 38 -6.54 8.15 0.97
C ILE A 38 -5.98 9.00 -0.18
N THR A 39 -6.77 9.25 -1.21
CA THR A 39 -6.38 10.04 -2.38
C THR A 39 -7.10 11.38 -2.33
N PRO A 40 -6.40 12.51 -2.22
CA PRO A 40 -7.02 13.83 -2.25
C PRO A 40 -7.86 14.07 -3.50
N VAL A 41 -8.89 14.91 -3.39
CA VAL A 41 -9.64 15.41 -4.54
C VAL A 41 -8.68 16.22 -5.43
N ASP A 42 -8.82 16.11 -6.73
CA ASP A 42 -7.95 16.77 -7.73
C ASP A 42 -6.45 16.44 -7.51
N PHE A 43 -6.17 15.18 -7.16
CA PHE A 43 -4.82 14.72 -6.84
C PHE A 43 -3.88 14.82 -8.03
N ASP A 44 -2.93 15.75 -7.93
CA ASP A 44 -1.72 15.79 -8.77
C ASP A 44 -0.53 15.30 -7.92
N PRO A 45 0.09 14.16 -8.26
CA PRO A 45 1.18 13.61 -7.47
C PRO A 45 2.38 14.54 -7.33
N ALA A 46 2.63 15.43 -8.29
CA ALA A 46 3.78 16.34 -8.26
C ALA A 46 3.61 17.55 -7.33
N THR A 47 2.36 17.93 -7.05
CA THR A 47 2.06 19.18 -6.33
C THR A 47 1.19 18.99 -5.10
N THR A 48 0.30 17.99 -5.09
CA THR A 48 -0.61 17.73 -3.96
C THR A 48 0.15 17.15 -2.78
N ASN A 49 0.19 17.87 -1.66
CA ASN A 49 0.98 17.49 -0.49
C ASN A 49 0.26 17.74 0.85
N PRO A 50 -0.87 17.09 1.11
CA PRO A 50 -1.58 17.23 2.39
C PRO A 50 -0.83 16.56 3.55
N TRP A 51 0.21 15.80 3.26
CA TRP A 51 1.02 15.05 4.24
C TRP A 51 2.17 15.87 4.82
N GLY A 52 2.40 17.11 4.35
CA GLY A 52 3.50 17.97 4.81
C GLY A 52 4.89 17.44 4.47
N LEU A 53 5.04 16.67 3.40
CA LEU A 53 6.34 16.16 2.98
C LEU A 53 7.24 17.30 2.49
N HIS A 54 8.54 17.15 2.67
CA HIS A 54 9.48 18.01 1.95
C HIS A 54 9.28 17.84 0.44
N ARG A 55 9.23 18.92 -0.33
CA ARG A 55 8.90 18.91 -1.77
C ARG A 55 9.74 17.93 -2.60
N ARG A 56 10.99 17.69 -2.20
CA ARG A 56 11.88 16.72 -2.88
C ARG A 56 11.32 15.29 -2.92
N PHE A 57 10.42 14.93 -1.99
CA PHE A 57 9.84 13.59 -1.88
C PHE A 57 8.52 13.44 -2.63
N LEU A 58 8.01 14.50 -3.24
CA LEU A 58 6.86 14.39 -4.14
C LEU A 58 7.27 13.68 -5.43
N PRO A 59 6.37 12.94 -6.06
CA PRO A 59 6.64 12.29 -7.34
C PRO A 59 7.06 13.28 -8.41
N GLN A 60 8.12 12.95 -9.12
CA GLN A 60 8.67 13.77 -10.20
C GLN A 60 9.22 12.89 -11.31
N ARG A 61 8.97 13.27 -12.57
CA ARG A 61 9.69 12.70 -13.71
C ARG A 61 11.10 13.28 -13.75
N VAL A 62 12.07 12.41 -13.91
CA VAL A 62 13.50 12.77 -13.94
C VAL A 62 14.22 12.03 -15.06
N ASP A 63 15.36 12.55 -15.46
CA ASP A 63 16.25 11.84 -16.37
C ASP A 63 16.86 10.61 -15.68
N ALA A 64 17.01 9.55 -16.43
CA ALA A 64 17.62 8.30 -16.00
C ALA A 64 18.70 7.87 -17.02
N ARG A 65 19.59 6.97 -16.60
CA ARG A 65 20.57 6.41 -17.54
C ARG A 65 19.84 5.60 -18.61
N SER A 66 20.17 5.82 -19.88
CA SER A 66 19.52 5.19 -21.02
C SER A 66 19.71 3.67 -21.11
N ASN A 67 20.72 3.12 -20.40
CA ASN A 67 20.99 1.68 -20.32
C ASN A 67 20.17 0.95 -19.24
N LEU A 68 19.35 1.65 -18.45
CA LEU A 68 18.47 1.02 -17.48
C LEU A 68 17.26 0.42 -18.21
N LYS A 69 16.85 -0.74 -17.73
CA LYS A 69 15.75 -1.48 -18.35
C LYS A 69 14.41 -0.87 -17.98
N VAL A 70 13.63 -0.53 -18.99
CA VAL A 70 12.26 0.00 -18.81
C VAL A 70 11.39 -0.99 -18.04
N GLY A 71 10.66 -0.50 -17.07
CA GLY A 71 9.81 -1.25 -16.14
C GLY A 71 10.51 -1.61 -14.83
N ASP A 72 11.83 -1.64 -14.77
CA ASP A 72 12.55 -1.97 -13.53
C ASP A 72 12.45 -0.84 -12.49
N ILE A 73 12.59 -1.25 -11.24
CA ILE A 73 12.59 -0.35 -10.08
C ILE A 73 13.99 -0.28 -9.48
N HIS A 74 14.44 0.93 -9.15
CA HIS A 74 15.67 1.17 -8.40
C HIS A 74 15.36 1.94 -7.11
N VAL A 75 15.74 1.40 -5.96
CA VAL A 75 15.63 2.08 -4.67
C VAL A 75 17.01 2.59 -4.27
N ASP A 76 17.17 3.91 -4.29
CA ASP A 76 18.33 4.59 -3.71
C ASP A 76 18.08 4.75 -2.20
N ALA A 77 18.68 3.87 -1.43
CA ALA A 77 18.50 3.86 0.01
C ALA A 77 19.19 5.04 0.70
N VAL A 78 20.23 5.63 0.12
CA VAL A 78 20.93 6.81 0.67
C VAL A 78 20.09 8.07 0.51
N ALA A 79 19.58 8.31 -0.70
CA ALA A 79 18.78 9.50 -1.00
C ALA A 79 17.31 9.38 -0.57
N ARG A 80 16.83 8.17 -0.22
CA ARG A 80 15.45 7.85 0.11
C ARG A 80 14.49 8.04 -1.07
N TYR A 81 14.92 7.57 -2.25
CA TYR A 81 14.13 7.60 -3.47
C TYR A 81 13.89 6.20 -4.04
N LEU A 82 12.75 6.06 -4.69
CA LEU A 82 12.45 4.96 -5.59
C LEU A 82 12.30 5.53 -7.00
N TYR A 83 12.95 4.93 -7.96
CA TYR A 83 12.87 5.25 -9.39
C TYR A 83 12.19 4.09 -10.10
N HIS A 84 11.10 4.36 -10.81
CA HIS A 84 10.49 3.45 -11.77
C HIS A 84 10.88 3.90 -13.16
N ILE A 85 11.63 3.07 -13.88
CA ILE A 85 12.08 3.38 -15.24
C ILE A 85 10.88 3.29 -16.17
N ASP A 86 10.33 4.44 -16.56
CA ASP A 86 9.08 4.53 -17.31
C ASP A 86 9.28 4.76 -18.81
N GLY A 87 10.53 4.95 -19.23
CA GLY A 87 10.93 5.13 -20.61
C GLY A 87 12.45 5.02 -20.80
N GLN A 88 12.91 5.01 -22.04
CA GLN A 88 14.33 5.04 -22.33
C GLN A 88 14.91 6.41 -21.93
N GLY A 89 15.77 6.41 -20.91
CA GLY A 89 16.36 7.63 -20.37
C GLY A 89 15.46 8.44 -19.44
N THR A 90 14.30 7.91 -19.02
CA THR A 90 13.40 8.58 -18.08
C THR A 90 12.94 7.67 -16.94
N ALA A 91 12.64 8.27 -15.80
CA ALA A 91 12.08 7.58 -14.65
C ALA A 91 11.09 8.46 -13.90
N MET A 92 10.07 7.84 -13.32
CA MET A 92 9.28 8.46 -12.28
C MET A 92 9.95 8.21 -10.93
N ARG A 93 10.34 9.30 -10.24
CA ARG A 93 10.97 9.26 -8.92
C ARG A 93 9.93 9.50 -7.83
N TYR A 94 9.99 8.73 -6.75
CA TYR A 94 9.13 8.82 -5.58
C TYR A 94 9.97 8.91 -4.30
N GLY A 95 9.51 9.68 -3.30
CA GLY A 95 10.05 9.63 -1.96
C GLY A 95 9.65 8.35 -1.24
N VAL A 96 10.61 7.74 -0.52
CA VAL A 96 10.40 6.50 0.23
C VAL A 96 10.95 6.59 1.65
N ALA A 97 10.49 5.69 2.52
CA ALA A 97 11.20 5.33 3.74
C ALA A 97 11.74 3.92 3.61
N ILE A 98 12.93 3.68 4.17
CA ILE A 98 13.55 2.37 4.21
C ILE A 98 13.53 1.77 5.62
N ALA A 99 14.11 0.59 5.78
CA ALA A 99 14.20 -0.06 7.08
C ALA A 99 15.14 0.68 8.03
N ARG A 100 14.80 0.60 9.34
CA ARG A 100 15.62 1.14 10.42
C ARG A 100 16.84 0.27 10.72
N GLY A 101 17.91 0.88 11.20
CA GLY A 101 19.12 0.19 11.61
C GLY A 101 19.65 -0.75 10.51
N ASN A 102 20.05 -1.93 10.89
CA ASN A 102 20.59 -2.97 10.01
C ASN A 102 19.50 -3.87 9.35
N LEU A 103 18.24 -3.47 9.42
CA LEU A 103 17.12 -4.25 8.87
C LEU A 103 16.91 -4.02 7.37
N TYR A 104 17.59 -3.05 6.78
CA TYR A 104 17.53 -2.84 5.34
C TYR A 104 18.38 -3.89 4.63
N GLU A 105 17.78 -4.56 3.66
CA GLU A 105 18.39 -5.66 2.92
C GLU A 105 18.54 -5.27 1.44
N PRO A 106 19.76 -4.86 1.01
CA PRO A 106 20.02 -4.56 -0.39
C PRO A 106 20.05 -5.82 -1.24
N GLY A 107 19.87 -5.65 -2.56
CA GLY A 107 19.93 -6.76 -3.49
C GLY A 107 19.00 -6.60 -4.67
N THR A 108 18.95 -7.64 -5.49
CA THR A 108 18.11 -7.72 -6.67
C THR A 108 16.98 -8.72 -6.45
N PHE A 109 15.77 -8.29 -6.74
CA PHE A 109 14.53 -9.04 -6.50
C PHE A 109 13.66 -9.01 -7.75
N SER A 110 12.78 -10.00 -7.88
CA SER A 110 11.70 -9.99 -8.87
C SER A 110 10.37 -9.67 -8.21
N ILE A 111 9.57 -8.78 -8.82
CA ILE A 111 8.21 -8.51 -8.38
C ILE A 111 7.31 -9.61 -8.95
N ARG A 112 6.88 -10.58 -8.13
CA ARG A 112 6.08 -11.72 -8.61
C ARG A 112 4.61 -11.66 -8.21
N ARG A 113 4.27 -10.82 -7.25
CA ARG A 113 2.91 -10.63 -6.77
C ARG A 113 2.64 -9.16 -6.51
N LYS A 114 1.42 -8.75 -6.81
CA LYS A 114 0.87 -7.43 -6.49
C LYS A 114 -0.43 -7.62 -5.71
N ALA A 115 -0.71 -6.77 -4.74
CA ALA A 115 -1.97 -6.82 -4.00
C ALA A 115 -2.53 -5.42 -3.76
N LYS A 116 -3.85 -5.29 -3.97
CA LYS A 116 -4.66 -4.13 -3.53
C LYS A 116 -5.18 -4.43 -2.13
N TRP A 117 -5.04 -3.50 -1.22
CA TRP A 117 -5.50 -3.60 0.17
C TRP A 117 -5.18 -4.96 0.80
N PRO A 118 -3.89 -5.31 0.95
CA PRO A 118 -3.49 -6.61 1.48
C PRO A 118 -3.82 -6.72 2.97
N THR A 119 -4.02 -7.94 3.44
CA THR A 119 -3.89 -8.28 4.86
C THR A 119 -2.41 -8.27 5.24
N TRP A 120 -2.10 -8.08 6.52
CA TRP A 120 -0.74 -8.10 7.03
C TRP A 120 -0.65 -8.97 8.27
N THR A 121 0.43 -9.74 8.37
CA THR A 121 0.79 -10.50 9.57
C THR A 121 2.28 -10.27 9.83
N PRO A 122 2.68 -9.91 11.07
CA PRO A 122 4.08 -9.80 11.41
C PRO A 122 4.79 -11.15 11.25
N THR A 123 6.04 -11.12 10.83
CA THR A 123 6.86 -12.33 10.80
C THR A 123 7.25 -12.75 12.22
N ALA A 124 7.53 -14.03 12.44
CA ALA A 124 8.04 -14.51 13.74
C ALA A 124 9.31 -13.74 14.18
N ALA A 125 10.17 -13.37 13.22
CA ALA A 125 11.35 -12.55 13.49
C ALA A 125 11.01 -11.13 13.98
N MET A 126 9.95 -10.53 13.45
CA MET A 126 9.46 -9.21 13.90
C MET A 126 8.93 -9.32 15.33
N ILE A 127 8.09 -10.31 15.63
CA ILE A 127 7.54 -10.53 16.98
C ILE A 127 8.67 -10.77 17.98
N LYS A 128 9.62 -11.64 17.64
CA LYS A 128 10.78 -11.93 18.51
C LYS A 128 11.64 -10.70 18.79
N ARG A 129 11.83 -9.83 17.80
CA ARG A 129 12.67 -8.63 17.92
C ARG A 129 11.99 -7.52 18.72
N ASP A 130 10.71 -7.28 18.45
CA ASP A 130 9.95 -6.16 19.02
C ASP A 130 8.56 -6.64 19.49
N PRO A 131 8.46 -7.50 20.53
CA PRO A 131 7.19 -8.12 20.94
C PRO A 131 6.13 -7.06 21.30
N HIS A 132 6.52 -5.97 21.98
CA HIS A 132 5.60 -4.88 22.35
C HIS A 132 4.85 -4.26 21.16
N LEU A 133 5.47 -4.27 19.96
CA LEU A 133 4.87 -3.71 18.76
C LEU A 133 4.04 -4.73 17.97
N TYR A 134 4.41 -6.00 18.02
CA TYR A 134 3.92 -6.97 17.04
C TYR A 134 3.12 -8.13 17.63
N GLU A 135 3.30 -8.48 18.92
CA GLU A 135 2.63 -9.64 19.52
C GLU A 135 1.09 -9.48 19.50
N GLN A 136 0.59 -8.28 19.76
CA GLN A 136 -0.84 -7.97 19.66
C GLN A 136 -1.44 -8.18 18.26
N HIS A 137 -0.60 -8.32 17.24
CA HIS A 137 -0.98 -8.54 15.84
C HIS A 137 -0.55 -9.90 15.32
N ALA A 138 -0.19 -10.85 16.20
CA ALA A 138 0.30 -12.17 15.81
C ALA A 138 -0.68 -12.92 14.88
N GLU A 139 -1.98 -12.76 15.13
CA GLU A 139 -3.06 -13.32 14.29
C GLU A 139 -3.29 -12.55 12.97
N GLY A 140 -2.56 -11.46 12.76
CA GLY A 140 -2.65 -10.61 11.57
C GLY A 140 -3.64 -9.47 11.70
N MET A 141 -3.60 -8.59 10.70
CA MET A 141 -4.50 -7.45 10.54
C MET A 141 -5.25 -7.55 9.21
N ASN A 142 -6.53 -7.27 9.25
CA ASN A 142 -7.35 -7.16 8.05
C ASN A 142 -6.90 -6.00 7.15
N ALA A 143 -7.30 -6.06 5.88
CA ALA A 143 -7.13 -4.97 4.94
C ALA A 143 -7.83 -3.71 5.43
N GLY A 144 -7.28 -2.55 5.12
CA GLY A 144 -7.87 -1.26 5.44
C GLY A 144 -6.86 -0.12 5.57
N PRO A 145 -7.32 1.13 5.71
CA PRO A 145 -6.45 2.32 5.76
C PRO A 145 -5.43 2.34 6.90
N SER A 146 -5.71 1.65 8.01
CA SER A 146 -4.79 1.54 9.16
C SER A 146 -3.81 0.36 9.06
N ASN A 147 -3.98 -0.54 8.05
CA ASN A 147 -3.08 -1.68 7.88
C ASN A 147 -1.65 -1.21 7.53
N PRO A 148 -0.59 -1.75 8.14
CA PRO A 148 0.78 -1.34 7.89
C PRO A 148 1.23 -1.40 6.42
N LEU A 149 0.66 -2.30 5.60
CA LEU A 149 0.97 -2.40 4.17
C LEU A 149 0.19 -1.39 3.31
N GLY A 150 -0.78 -0.70 3.89
CA GLY A 150 -1.56 0.33 3.23
C GLY A 150 -2.37 -0.17 2.03
N SER A 151 -2.55 0.71 1.04
CA SER A 151 -3.44 0.50 -0.10
C SER A 151 -2.94 -0.50 -1.12
N ARG A 152 -1.62 -0.60 -1.32
CA ARG A 152 -0.96 -1.44 -2.34
C ARG A 152 0.33 -2.03 -1.81
N ALA A 153 0.65 -3.24 -2.30
CA ALA A 153 1.95 -3.87 -2.03
C ALA A 153 2.47 -4.61 -3.27
N LEU A 154 3.76 -4.41 -3.55
CA LEU A 154 4.57 -5.14 -4.52
C LEU A 154 5.45 -6.12 -3.73
N TYR A 155 5.32 -7.40 -4.00
CA TYR A 155 5.98 -8.48 -3.26
C TYR A 155 7.28 -8.85 -3.95
N LEU A 156 8.38 -8.77 -3.21
CA LEU A 156 9.73 -9.00 -3.69
C LEU A 156 10.16 -10.46 -3.45
N TYR A 157 10.69 -11.09 -4.47
CA TYR A 157 11.14 -12.49 -4.44
C TYR A 157 12.61 -12.60 -4.81
N ARG A 158 13.33 -13.52 -4.15
CA ARG A 158 14.64 -14.04 -4.60
C ARG A 158 14.44 -15.41 -5.23
N GLY A 159 14.63 -15.47 -6.55
CA GLY A 159 14.24 -16.66 -7.29
C GLY A 159 12.76 -16.98 -7.08
N ASN A 160 12.45 -18.17 -6.58
CA ASN A 160 11.07 -18.63 -6.33
C ASN A 160 10.62 -18.40 -4.87
N ARG A 161 11.48 -17.86 -4.00
CA ARG A 161 11.19 -17.69 -2.58
C ARG A 161 10.72 -16.26 -2.30
N ASP A 162 9.62 -16.13 -1.57
CA ASP A 162 9.19 -14.85 -1.00
C ASP A 162 10.25 -14.36 -0.01
N SER A 163 10.77 -13.16 -0.22
CA SER A 163 11.76 -12.54 0.66
C SER A 163 11.17 -11.91 1.91
N TYR A 164 9.85 -11.85 2.01
CA TYR A 164 9.11 -11.07 3.00
C TYR A 164 9.34 -9.55 2.91
N LEU A 165 10.10 -9.09 1.90
CA LEU A 165 10.25 -7.67 1.60
C LEU A 165 9.15 -7.20 0.64
N ARG A 166 8.70 -5.97 0.84
CA ARG A 166 7.64 -5.35 0.05
C ARG A 166 8.02 -3.91 -0.27
N ILE A 167 7.55 -3.41 -1.40
CA ILE A 167 7.36 -1.99 -1.64
C ILE A 167 5.87 -1.74 -1.45
N HIS A 168 5.49 -0.88 -0.48
CA HIS A 168 4.09 -0.79 -0.07
C HIS A 168 3.69 0.60 0.41
N GLY A 169 2.38 0.86 0.44
CA GLY A 169 1.82 2.05 1.05
C GLY A 169 1.99 2.06 2.58
N SER A 170 1.87 3.22 3.18
CA SER A 170 1.97 3.35 4.64
C SER A 170 0.91 4.30 5.17
N PRO A 171 0.23 3.96 6.28
CA PRO A 171 -0.66 4.90 6.98
C PRO A 171 0.11 6.02 7.69
N ASN A 172 1.44 5.94 7.74
CA ASN A 172 2.31 6.97 8.32
C ASN A 172 3.16 7.66 7.24
N PRO A 173 2.62 8.66 6.52
CA PRO A 173 3.34 9.41 5.50
C PRO A 173 4.51 10.22 6.06
N GLY A 174 4.46 10.66 7.33
CA GLY A 174 5.56 11.37 7.98
C GLY A 174 6.85 10.56 8.12
N SER A 175 6.80 9.24 7.88
CA SER A 175 8.01 8.40 7.86
C SER A 175 8.83 8.52 6.57
N ILE A 176 8.27 9.10 5.50
CA ILE A 176 8.94 9.24 4.20
C ILE A 176 10.18 10.12 4.31
N GLY A 177 11.26 9.69 3.71
CA GLY A 177 12.59 10.32 3.82
C GLY A 177 13.44 9.75 4.96
N GLY A 178 12.87 8.89 5.82
CA GLY A 178 13.52 8.33 6.99
C GLY A 178 13.85 6.83 6.90
N ARG A 179 14.35 6.31 8.02
CA ARG A 179 14.58 4.88 8.29
C ARG A 179 13.56 4.44 9.35
N ALA A 180 12.43 3.85 8.92
CA ALA A 180 11.27 3.66 9.79
C ALA A 180 10.65 2.26 9.74
N SER A 181 10.91 1.46 8.71
CA SER A 181 10.29 0.15 8.54
C SER A 181 11.08 -0.98 9.22
N SER A 182 10.51 -2.17 9.21
CA SER A 182 11.14 -3.39 9.74
C SER A 182 11.67 -4.32 8.62
N GLY A 183 12.05 -3.75 7.46
CA GLY A 183 12.60 -4.44 6.29
C GLY A 183 12.14 -3.83 4.97
N CYS A 184 10.87 -3.47 4.86
CA CYS A 184 10.22 -3.05 3.63
C CYS A 184 10.53 -1.60 3.22
N VAL A 185 10.19 -1.26 1.97
CA VAL A 185 10.22 0.11 1.43
C VAL A 185 8.82 0.71 1.52
N ARG A 186 8.67 1.83 2.24
CA ARG A 186 7.39 2.52 2.44
C ARG A 186 7.21 3.68 1.47
N MET A 187 6.00 3.85 0.98
CA MET A 187 5.56 4.98 0.17
C MET A 187 4.29 5.61 0.76
N VAL A 188 3.99 6.84 0.40
CA VAL A 188 2.65 7.41 0.60
C VAL A 188 1.62 6.55 -0.15
N MET A 189 0.46 6.29 0.45
CA MET A 189 -0.56 5.42 -0.17
C MET A 189 -1.04 5.93 -1.53
N ALA A 190 -1.27 7.23 -1.67
CA ALA A 190 -1.67 7.81 -2.96
C ALA A 190 -0.56 7.67 -4.02
N HIS A 191 0.73 7.80 -3.63
CA HIS A 191 1.86 7.66 -4.55
C HIS A 191 2.03 6.22 -5.04
N ILE A 192 1.95 5.24 -4.14
CA ILE A 192 2.08 3.84 -4.56
C ILE A 192 0.89 3.37 -5.40
N ASN A 193 -0.29 3.98 -5.26
CA ASN A 193 -1.40 3.67 -6.14
C ASN A 193 -1.03 3.90 -7.61
N GLY A 194 -0.43 5.06 -7.91
CA GLY A 194 0.06 5.37 -9.25
C GLY A 194 1.18 4.44 -9.72
N LEU A 195 2.17 4.16 -8.86
CA LEU A 195 3.24 3.20 -9.18
C LEU A 195 2.68 1.80 -9.46
N TYR A 196 1.74 1.34 -8.64
CA TYR A 196 1.14 0.02 -8.75
C TYR A 196 0.47 -0.24 -10.09
N GLU A 197 -0.22 0.73 -10.65
CA GLU A 197 -0.90 0.56 -11.95
C GLU A 197 0.12 0.47 -13.12
N ASN A 198 1.32 1.05 -12.96
CA ASN A 198 2.34 1.10 -14.01
C ASN A 198 3.41 0.00 -13.89
N VAL A 199 3.46 -0.75 -12.80
CA VAL A 199 4.44 -1.83 -12.60
C VAL A 199 3.82 -3.18 -12.92
N SER A 200 4.46 -3.94 -13.79
CA SER A 200 4.07 -5.32 -14.12
C SER A 200 4.73 -6.33 -13.17
N THR A 201 4.13 -7.51 -13.04
CA THR A 201 4.83 -8.67 -12.45
C THR A 201 5.92 -9.16 -13.40
N GLY A 202 6.99 -9.71 -12.83
CA GLY A 202 8.17 -10.17 -13.60
C GLY A 202 9.27 -9.14 -13.74
N VAL A 203 9.01 -7.85 -13.47
CA VAL A 203 10.05 -6.81 -13.48
C VAL A 203 10.99 -6.93 -12.29
N THR A 204 12.17 -6.35 -12.42
CA THR A 204 13.22 -6.39 -11.40
C THR A 204 13.14 -5.16 -10.48
N ALA A 205 13.34 -5.39 -9.19
CA ALA A 205 13.55 -4.34 -8.20
C ALA A 205 14.99 -4.44 -7.65
N HIS A 206 15.77 -3.37 -7.86
CA HIS A 206 17.13 -3.22 -7.38
C HIS A 206 17.12 -2.34 -6.12
N LEU A 207 17.34 -2.93 -4.96
CA LEU A 207 17.51 -2.22 -3.69
C LEU A 207 18.99 -1.95 -3.51
N HIS A 208 19.43 -0.71 -3.73
CA HIS A 208 20.83 -0.33 -3.59
C HIS A 208 21.21 -0.22 -2.11
N PRO A 209 22.51 -0.44 -1.75
CA PRO A 209 22.98 -0.36 -0.37
C PRO A 209 22.66 0.99 0.29
N ALA A 210 22.35 0.96 1.59
CA ALA A 210 22.23 2.16 2.41
C ALA A 210 23.62 2.70 2.81
N GLU A 211 23.66 3.90 3.39
CA GLU A 211 24.89 4.62 3.74
C GLU A 211 25.85 3.81 4.61
N ASP A 212 25.34 3.09 5.59
CA ASP A 212 26.08 2.23 6.50
C ASP A 212 26.62 0.94 5.84
N GLN A 213 26.06 0.56 4.70
CA GLN A 213 26.42 -0.64 3.94
C GLN A 213 27.40 -0.31 2.79
N VAL A 214 27.41 0.92 2.29
CA VAL A 214 28.39 1.38 1.29
C VAL A 214 29.78 1.48 1.90
N THR A 215 29.89 2.01 3.13
CA THR A 215 31.16 2.17 3.84
C THR A 215 31.79 0.85 4.31
N ALA A 216 30.99 -0.20 4.47
CA ALA A 216 31.48 -1.53 4.88
C ALA A 216 32.08 -2.35 3.71
N SER A 217 31.91 -1.90 2.46
CA SER A 217 32.35 -2.57 1.22
C SER A 217 33.55 -1.89 0.57
N SER A 218 34.05 -0.81 1.13
CA SER A 218 35.26 -0.05 0.72
C SER A 218 36.41 -0.31 1.68
#